data_74cd028147cbf28f2df90ff112e7061f
#
_entry.id   74cd028147cbf28f2df90ff112e7061f
#
_cell.length_a   1.000
_cell.length_b   1.000
_cell.length_c   1.000
_cell.angle_alpha   90.00
_cell.angle_beta   90.00
_cell.angle_gamma   90.00
#
_symmetry.space_group_name_H-M   'P 1'
#
loop_
_entity.id
_entity.type
_entity.pdbx_description
1 polymer ?
#
loop_
_entity_poly.entity_id
_entity_poly.type
_entity_poly.pdbx_seq_one_letter_code
_entity_poly.pdbx_strand_id
1 'polypeptide(L)'
;MNRIRIALVASLLASGFLAAHEEPFGYVRGAQTEPPGEWEVTQWTTARMGKESGHYLGMDFNTEIELGITRRLQMAAYLNTRYHHLRDVEGSEEVFEDRNRFGLDGGSVEIKYQLLSPDNDAFGLSLYFEPGYHSIRGISGQSGSSIEFETILILQKNFFAGRLVTAFNFVVEPELEREDGDWETELEMAWTAGASWRLTPHWRIGAEARLGTAFPHSRLNSAEYLAFFLGPALHYQRNSFFGTLTVFPQIAGWPDAQGTGGLHLDETERLEIRLKLGIEF
;
A
#
# COMPACT_ATOMS: atom_id res chain seq x y z
N MET A 1 24.75 56.43 27.47
CA MET A 1 25.56 55.19 27.36
C MET A 1 24.61 54.00 27.37
N ASN A 2 24.33 53.50 26.18
CA ASN A 2 23.31 52.52 25.91
C ASN A 2 23.85 51.10 26.17
N ARG A 3 23.21 50.38 27.08
CA ARG A 3 23.31 48.92 27.15
C ARG A 3 22.09 48.33 26.44
N ILE A 4 22.23 48.06 25.17
CA ILE A 4 21.28 47.25 24.42
C ILE A 4 21.49 45.78 24.84
N ARG A 5 20.51 45.23 25.52
CA ARG A 5 20.47 43.82 25.91
C ARG A 5 20.15 42.98 24.66
N ILE A 6 21.14 42.21 24.23
CA ILE A 6 20.96 41.11 23.32
C ILE A 6 20.29 39.99 24.12
N ALA A 7 18.98 39.92 24.03
CA ALA A 7 18.14 38.85 24.57
C ALA A 7 17.20 38.40 23.46
N LEU A 8 17.77 37.89 22.41
CA LEU A 8 16.99 37.16 21.37
C LEU A 8 17.91 36.08 20.82
N VAL A 9 17.36 34.87 20.68
CA VAL A 9 17.94 33.62 20.16
C VAL A 9 18.34 32.62 21.24
N ALA A 10 17.41 32.30 22.11
CA ALA A 10 17.50 31.07 22.92
C ALA A 10 16.13 30.36 23.09
N SER A 11 15.21 30.55 22.14
CA SER A 11 13.88 29.92 22.19
C SER A 11 13.52 29.14 20.92
N LEU A 12 14.52 28.65 20.19
CA LEU A 12 14.31 27.89 18.94
C LEU A 12 14.96 26.51 18.96
N LEU A 13 15.21 25.94 20.14
CA LEU A 13 15.73 24.57 20.28
C LEU A 13 14.89 23.69 21.23
N ALA A 14 13.63 24.02 21.40
CA ALA A 14 12.64 23.04 21.87
C ALA A 14 11.80 22.58 20.68
N SER A 15 12.44 22.15 19.60
CA SER A 15 11.85 21.18 18.70
C SER A 15 11.68 19.91 19.53
N GLY A 16 10.49 19.76 20.14
CA GLY A 16 10.02 18.46 20.54
C GLY A 16 10.30 17.54 19.34
N PHE A 17 10.87 16.40 19.58
CA PHE A 17 10.85 15.30 18.64
C PHE A 17 9.35 15.03 18.41
N LEU A 18 8.76 15.64 17.39
CA LEU A 18 7.55 15.17 16.78
C LEU A 18 7.89 13.76 16.36
N ALA A 19 7.23 12.80 16.97
CA ALA A 19 7.32 11.41 16.51
C ALA A 19 6.81 11.48 15.08
N ALA A 20 7.71 11.28 14.12
CA ALA A 20 7.36 11.15 12.73
C ALA A 20 6.27 10.10 12.61
N HIS A 21 5.38 10.28 11.65
CA HIS A 21 4.29 9.34 11.36
C HIS A 21 4.89 7.98 11.03
N GLU A 22 4.88 7.05 12.00
CA GLU A 22 5.44 5.72 11.81
C GLU A 22 4.42 4.80 11.14
N GLU A 23 4.47 4.67 9.81
CA GLU A 23 3.76 3.62 9.07
C GLU A 23 4.72 2.44 8.80
N PRO A 24 4.88 1.48 9.73
CA PRO A 24 5.95 0.49 9.68
C PRO A 24 5.63 -0.72 8.79
N PHE A 25 4.68 -0.59 7.89
CA PHE A 25 4.16 -1.66 7.05
C PHE A 25 4.29 -1.32 5.56
N GLY A 26 4.40 -2.36 4.73
CA GLY A 26 4.42 -2.22 3.29
C GLY A 26 3.02 -2.28 2.66
N TYR A 27 2.12 -3.11 3.20
CA TYR A 27 0.78 -3.35 2.65
C TYR A 27 -0.35 -2.93 3.58
N VAL A 28 -0.09 -2.85 4.87
CA VAL A 28 -1.09 -2.46 5.87
C VAL A 28 -1.01 -0.96 6.13
N ARG A 29 -2.13 -0.25 6.03
CA ARG A 29 -2.20 1.18 6.32
C ARG A 29 -2.35 1.43 7.83
N GLY A 30 -1.71 2.48 8.33
CA GLY A 30 -1.89 3.00 9.69
C GLY A 30 -3.06 3.96 9.80
N ALA A 31 -3.62 4.07 11.02
CA ALA A 31 -4.74 4.97 11.29
C ALA A 31 -4.33 6.42 11.61
N GLN A 32 -3.05 6.70 11.71
CA GLN A 32 -2.53 8.05 11.95
C GLN A 32 -2.61 8.88 10.66
N THR A 33 -2.66 10.19 10.80
CA THR A 33 -2.60 11.16 9.71
C THR A 33 -1.40 12.08 9.91
N GLU A 34 -0.83 12.59 8.83
CA GLU A 34 0.25 13.56 8.88
C GLU A 34 -0.13 14.79 9.70
N PRO A 35 0.79 15.35 10.51
CA PRO A 35 0.58 16.59 11.22
C PRO A 35 0.24 17.75 10.28
N PRO A 36 -0.56 18.75 10.72
CA PRO A 36 -0.98 19.84 9.86
C PRO A 36 0.19 20.65 9.32
N GLY A 37 0.31 20.71 8.00
CA GLY A 37 1.34 21.46 7.27
C GLY A 37 2.62 20.68 7.03
N GLU A 38 2.75 19.46 7.53
CA GLU A 38 3.86 18.58 7.21
C GLU A 38 3.60 17.85 5.89
N TRP A 39 4.67 17.58 5.17
CA TRP A 39 4.67 16.92 3.88
C TRP A 39 5.50 15.65 3.94
N GLU A 40 5.04 14.63 3.23
CA GLU A 40 5.82 13.43 2.96
C GLU A 40 5.91 13.20 1.45
N VAL A 41 7.08 12.73 1.01
CA VAL A 41 7.27 12.22 -0.34
C VAL A 41 7.75 10.77 -0.23
N THR A 42 6.97 9.84 -0.78
CA THR A 42 7.27 8.41 -0.72
C THR A 42 7.31 7.80 -2.11
N GLN A 43 8.35 7.00 -2.36
CA GLN A 43 8.45 6.11 -3.50
C GLN A 43 8.15 4.68 -3.08
N TRP A 44 7.09 4.11 -3.63
CA TRP A 44 6.74 2.71 -3.49
C TRP A 44 7.22 1.96 -4.72
N THR A 45 7.86 0.84 -4.50
CA THR A 45 8.29 -0.07 -5.57
C THR A 45 7.84 -1.46 -5.19
N THR A 46 6.92 -2.04 -5.96
CA THR A 46 6.42 -3.40 -5.75
C THR A 46 6.83 -4.26 -6.93
N ALA A 47 7.59 -5.32 -6.66
CA ALA A 47 7.90 -6.36 -7.64
C ALA A 47 6.95 -7.54 -7.42
N ARG A 48 6.24 -7.94 -8.46
CA ARG A 48 5.29 -9.06 -8.50
C ARG A 48 5.87 -10.15 -9.40
N MET A 49 6.00 -11.38 -8.87
CA MET A 49 6.79 -12.43 -9.51
C MET A 49 6.08 -13.78 -9.48
N GLY A 50 6.15 -14.47 -10.61
CA GLY A 50 5.78 -15.88 -10.75
C GLY A 50 4.28 -16.08 -10.93
N LYS A 51 3.93 -16.62 -12.07
CA LYS A 51 2.63 -17.19 -12.44
C LYS A 51 2.73 -18.72 -12.45
N GLU A 52 1.79 -19.42 -13.05
CA GLU A 52 1.80 -20.89 -13.16
C GLU A 52 2.98 -21.41 -13.97
N SER A 53 3.27 -20.77 -15.07
CA SER A 53 4.38 -21.12 -15.98
C SER A 53 5.10 -19.88 -16.51
N GLY A 54 6.18 -20.09 -17.25
CA GLY A 54 6.93 -19.02 -17.90
C GLY A 54 7.69 -18.10 -16.94
N HIS A 55 8.04 -16.94 -17.44
CA HIS A 55 8.72 -15.91 -16.68
C HIS A 55 7.83 -14.67 -16.56
N TYR A 56 7.37 -14.39 -15.36
CA TYR A 56 6.54 -13.22 -15.04
C TYR A 56 7.24 -12.30 -14.05
N LEU A 57 7.37 -11.03 -14.42
CA LEU A 57 7.78 -9.94 -13.55
C LEU A 57 6.95 -8.70 -13.88
N GLY A 58 6.08 -8.32 -12.97
CA GLY A 58 5.45 -7.01 -12.92
C GLY A 58 6.15 -6.13 -11.90
N MET A 59 6.33 -4.84 -12.20
CA MET A 59 6.83 -3.87 -11.22
C MET A 59 5.96 -2.62 -11.26
N ASP A 60 5.43 -2.24 -10.09
CA ASP A 60 4.68 -1.00 -9.90
C ASP A 60 5.57 0.01 -9.18
N PHE A 61 5.59 1.24 -9.70
CA PHE A 61 6.29 2.37 -9.11
C PHE A 61 5.27 3.47 -8.86
N ASN A 62 5.00 3.75 -7.60
CA ASN A 62 4.05 4.79 -7.19
C ASN A 62 4.82 5.87 -6.45
N THR A 63 4.85 7.07 -7.01
CA THR A 63 5.41 8.25 -6.35
C THR A 63 4.28 9.01 -5.69
N GLU A 64 4.32 9.09 -4.37
CA GLU A 64 3.33 9.71 -3.51
C GLU A 64 3.83 11.05 -2.99
N ILE A 65 2.95 12.04 -2.95
CA ILE A 65 3.15 13.29 -2.23
C ILE A 65 1.96 13.46 -1.30
N GLU A 66 2.21 13.44 0.00
CA GLU A 66 1.23 13.54 1.05
C GLU A 66 1.32 14.85 1.81
N LEU A 67 0.18 15.37 2.29
CA LEU A 67 0.06 16.58 3.07
C LEU A 67 -0.94 16.44 4.21
N GLY A 68 -0.51 16.73 5.43
CA GLY A 68 -1.38 16.94 6.56
C GLY A 68 -2.18 18.25 6.43
N ILE A 69 -3.50 18.16 6.27
CA ILE A 69 -4.39 19.33 6.16
C ILE A 69 -4.83 19.80 7.54
N THR A 70 -5.25 18.88 8.38
CA THR A 70 -5.63 19.12 9.78
C THR A 70 -5.09 17.97 10.63
N ARG A 71 -5.29 18.02 11.95
CA ARG A 71 -4.92 16.90 12.84
C ARG A 71 -5.66 15.59 12.57
N ARG A 72 -6.65 15.59 11.67
CA ARG A 72 -7.50 14.42 11.38
C ARG A 72 -7.71 14.20 9.89
N LEU A 73 -7.22 15.10 9.05
CA LEU A 73 -7.40 15.04 7.60
C LEU A 73 -6.05 15.16 6.91
N GLN A 74 -5.75 14.22 6.10
CA GLN A 74 -4.61 14.16 5.21
C GLN A 74 -5.09 13.94 3.78
N MET A 75 -4.33 14.41 2.82
CA MET A 75 -4.54 14.17 1.40
C MET A 75 -3.21 13.79 0.75
N ALA A 76 -3.26 12.90 -0.24
CA ALA A 76 -2.11 12.58 -1.07
C ALA A 76 -2.47 12.59 -2.56
N ALA A 77 -1.45 12.63 -3.40
CA ALA A 77 -1.55 12.43 -4.84
C ALA A 77 -0.45 11.46 -5.30
N TYR A 78 -0.81 10.57 -6.20
CA TYR A 78 0.08 9.53 -6.73
C TYR A 78 0.31 9.71 -8.22
N LEU A 79 1.55 9.46 -8.63
CA LEU A 79 1.93 9.24 -10.02
C LEU A 79 2.38 7.78 -10.15
N ASN A 80 1.67 7.02 -11.00
CA ASN A 80 1.87 5.59 -11.16
C ASN A 80 2.55 5.26 -12.48
N THR A 81 3.60 4.44 -12.43
CA THR A 81 4.25 3.86 -13.59
C THR A 81 4.39 2.36 -13.41
N ARG A 82 4.34 1.61 -14.51
CA ARG A 82 4.41 0.14 -14.50
C ARG A 82 5.48 -0.37 -15.46
N TYR A 83 6.10 -1.47 -15.07
CA TYR A 83 6.96 -2.28 -15.91
C TYR A 83 6.47 -3.73 -15.91
N HIS A 84 6.40 -4.33 -17.10
CA HIS A 84 6.09 -5.74 -17.26
C HIS A 84 7.15 -6.42 -18.13
N HIS A 85 7.61 -7.58 -17.66
CA HIS A 85 8.42 -8.51 -18.43
C HIS A 85 7.80 -9.91 -18.34
N LEU A 86 7.11 -10.30 -19.41
CA LEU A 86 6.41 -11.57 -19.56
C LEU A 86 7.04 -12.35 -20.69
N ARG A 87 7.30 -13.63 -20.45
CA ARG A 87 7.82 -14.55 -21.46
C ARG A 87 7.31 -15.97 -21.21
N ASP A 88 6.68 -16.55 -22.24
CA ASP A 88 6.12 -17.91 -22.21
C ASP A 88 5.20 -18.12 -20.99
N VAL A 89 4.43 -17.11 -20.57
CA VAL A 89 3.49 -17.17 -19.46
C VAL A 89 2.18 -17.76 -19.96
N GLU A 90 1.67 -18.75 -19.25
CA GLU A 90 0.36 -19.35 -19.49
C GLU A 90 -0.55 -19.04 -18.28
N GLY A 91 -1.80 -18.70 -18.53
CA GLY A 91 -2.88 -18.52 -17.57
C GLY A 91 -4.16 -19.11 -18.14
N SER A 92 -5.16 -19.34 -17.29
CA SER A 92 -6.41 -19.97 -17.69
C SER A 92 -7.39 -18.99 -18.34
N GLU A 93 -7.37 -17.73 -17.96
CA GLU A 93 -8.37 -16.73 -18.35
C GLU A 93 -7.78 -15.55 -19.14
N GLU A 94 -6.56 -15.10 -18.87
CA GLU A 94 -5.88 -14.05 -19.63
C GLU A 94 -4.94 -14.60 -20.72
N VAL A 95 -4.96 -13.94 -21.87
CA VAL A 95 -3.99 -14.20 -22.94
C VAL A 95 -2.72 -13.42 -22.65
N PHE A 96 -1.71 -14.13 -22.17
CA PHE A 96 -0.40 -13.56 -21.94
C PHE A 96 0.42 -13.56 -23.25
N GLU A 97 0.65 -12.39 -23.79
CA GLU A 97 1.64 -12.20 -24.86
C GLU A 97 3.00 -11.87 -24.26
N ASP A 98 4.06 -12.32 -24.90
CA ASP A 98 5.43 -11.91 -24.55
C ASP A 98 5.55 -10.40 -24.56
N ARG A 99 5.97 -9.83 -23.44
CA ARG A 99 5.97 -8.38 -23.23
C ARG A 99 7.21 -7.91 -22.49
N ASN A 100 7.75 -6.79 -22.94
CA ASN A 100 8.77 -6.05 -22.23
C ASN A 100 8.44 -4.56 -22.37
N ARG A 101 7.73 -4.02 -21.37
CA ARG A 101 7.15 -2.68 -21.46
C ARG A 101 7.31 -1.93 -20.14
N PHE A 102 7.78 -0.69 -20.22
CA PHE A 102 7.66 0.31 -19.18
C PHE A 102 6.73 1.43 -19.67
N GLY A 103 5.86 1.95 -18.82
CA GLY A 103 4.94 3.02 -19.19
C GLY A 103 4.38 3.80 -18.01
N LEU A 104 3.90 5.00 -18.32
CA LEU A 104 3.05 5.75 -17.40
C LEU A 104 1.72 5.02 -17.30
N ASP A 105 1.30 4.71 -16.08
CA ASP A 105 0.07 3.99 -15.83
C ASP A 105 -1.10 4.94 -15.48
N GLY A 106 -0.83 6.02 -14.79
CA GLY A 106 -1.86 6.98 -14.41
C GLY A 106 -1.56 7.64 -13.08
N GLY A 107 -2.59 7.80 -12.27
CA GLY A 107 -2.45 8.41 -10.95
C GLY A 107 -3.76 8.40 -10.17
N SER A 108 -3.65 8.72 -8.88
CA SER A 108 -4.77 8.74 -7.96
C SER A 108 -4.67 9.90 -6.97
N VAL A 109 -5.74 10.13 -6.23
CA VAL A 109 -5.79 11.13 -5.15
C VAL A 109 -6.38 10.47 -3.90
N GLU A 110 -5.69 10.59 -2.79
CA GLU A 110 -6.07 10.04 -1.49
C GLU A 110 -6.72 11.09 -0.60
N ILE A 111 -7.69 10.66 0.18
CA ILE A 111 -8.23 11.37 1.34
C ILE A 111 -8.28 10.39 2.50
N LYS A 112 -7.55 10.67 3.59
CA LYS A 112 -7.63 9.89 4.84
C LYS A 112 -8.16 10.77 5.97
N TYR A 113 -9.19 10.27 6.67
CA TYR A 113 -9.79 10.96 7.81
C TYR A 113 -9.73 10.12 9.07
N GLN A 114 -9.02 10.64 10.09
CA GLN A 114 -8.86 9.99 11.39
C GLN A 114 -10.07 10.30 12.28
N LEU A 115 -10.84 9.27 12.62
CA LEU A 115 -11.97 9.32 13.54
C LEU A 115 -11.51 9.23 15.00
N LEU A 116 -10.61 8.27 15.28
CA LEU A 116 -9.99 8.03 16.58
C LEU A 116 -8.48 7.94 16.43
N SER A 117 -7.74 8.55 17.36
CA SER A 117 -6.27 8.55 17.36
C SER A 117 -5.73 7.32 18.09
N PRO A 118 -4.83 6.53 17.52
CA PRO A 118 -4.25 5.38 18.21
C PRO A 118 -3.37 5.76 19.41
N ASP A 119 -2.97 7.02 19.51
CA ASP A 119 -2.13 7.54 20.59
C ASP A 119 -2.93 8.14 21.74
N ASN A 120 -4.13 8.67 21.45
CA ASN A 120 -4.95 9.39 22.42
C ASN A 120 -6.22 8.62 22.84
N ASP A 121 -6.70 7.70 21.99
CA ASP A 121 -7.91 6.92 22.21
C ASP A 121 -7.58 5.45 22.54
N ALA A 122 -8.57 4.66 22.84
CA ALA A 122 -8.40 3.24 23.14
C ALA A 122 -7.82 2.44 21.95
N PHE A 123 -8.08 2.90 20.73
CA PHE A 123 -7.55 2.42 19.46
C PHE A 123 -7.69 3.53 18.40
N GLY A 124 -6.95 3.41 17.30
CA GLY A 124 -7.08 4.27 16.13
C GLY A 124 -8.12 3.74 15.17
N LEU A 125 -8.87 4.65 14.57
CA LEU A 125 -9.86 4.37 13.53
C LEU A 125 -9.77 5.46 12.47
N SER A 126 -9.58 5.05 11.21
CA SER A 126 -9.58 5.99 10.08
C SER A 126 -10.36 5.42 8.90
N LEU A 127 -10.89 6.34 8.10
CA LEU A 127 -11.48 6.08 6.80
C LEU A 127 -10.52 6.63 5.74
N TYR A 128 -10.33 5.84 4.70
CA TYR A 128 -9.49 6.16 3.56
C TYR A 128 -10.31 6.01 2.28
N PHE A 129 -10.10 6.91 1.34
CA PHE A 129 -10.73 6.88 0.03
C PHE A 129 -9.75 7.38 -1.03
N GLU A 130 -9.55 6.59 -2.09
CA GLU A 130 -8.64 6.89 -3.19
C GLU A 130 -9.30 6.55 -4.52
N PRO A 131 -9.81 7.54 -5.27
CA PRO A 131 -10.13 7.39 -6.69
C PRO A 131 -8.85 7.40 -7.53
N GLY A 132 -8.74 6.43 -8.45
CA GLY A 132 -7.59 6.25 -9.34
C GLY A 132 -8.01 6.08 -10.80
N TYR A 133 -7.05 6.34 -11.69
CA TYR A 133 -7.14 6.02 -13.12
C TYR A 133 -5.86 5.30 -13.55
N HIS A 134 -6.04 4.19 -14.28
CA HIS A 134 -4.96 3.37 -14.81
C HIS A 134 -5.11 3.15 -16.31
N SER A 135 -4.00 3.09 -17.01
CA SER A 135 -3.92 2.91 -18.47
C SER A 135 -3.18 1.64 -18.89
N ILE A 136 -2.74 0.86 -17.92
CA ILE A 136 -2.01 -0.39 -18.11
C ILE A 136 -2.63 -1.45 -17.20
N ARG A 137 -3.13 -2.55 -17.79
CA ARG A 137 -3.67 -3.69 -17.04
C ARG A 137 -2.64 -4.25 -16.07
N GLY A 138 -3.08 -4.50 -14.84
CA GLY A 138 -2.21 -4.86 -13.72
C GLY A 138 -1.43 -6.14 -13.95
N ILE A 139 -2.03 -7.15 -14.54
CA ILE A 139 -1.47 -8.49 -14.72
C ILE A 139 -0.77 -8.63 -16.06
N SER A 140 -1.47 -8.37 -17.16
CA SER A 140 -0.95 -8.61 -18.52
C SER A 140 -0.02 -7.52 -19.04
N GLY A 141 -0.04 -6.32 -18.44
CA GLY A 141 0.72 -5.16 -18.92
C GLY A 141 0.23 -4.61 -20.24
N GLN A 142 -0.94 -5.03 -20.72
CA GLN A 142 -1.59 -4.49 -21.92
C GLN A 142 -2.04 -3.06 -21.69
N SER A 143 -2.28 -2.33 -22.77
CA SER A 143 -2.97 -1.04 -22.66
C SER A 143 -4.42 -1.28 -22.31
N GLY A 144 -4.92 -0.59 -21.32
CA GLY A 144 -6.30 -0.64 -20.87
C GLY A 144 -6.78 0.74 -20.46
N SER A 145 -7.91 0.80 -19.80
CA SER A 145 -8.41 1.98 -19.09
C SER A 145 -9.22 1.46 -17.93
N SER A 146 -8.80 1.73 -16.71
CA SER A 146 -9.60 1.45 -15.53
C SER A 146 -9.76 2.68 -14.65
N ILE A 147 -10.85 2.70 -13.89
CA ILE A 147 -11.16 3.69 -12.85
C ILE A 147 -11.44 2.89 -11.58
N GLU A 148 -10.64 3.10 -10.57
CA GLU A 148 -10.70 2.42 -9.29
C GLU A 148 -11.17 3.36 -8.19
N PHE A 149 -11.84 2.83 -7.17
CA PHE A 149 -12.32 3.58 -6.01
C PHE A 149 -11.98 2.81 -4.74
N GLU A 150 -10.71 2.87 -4.32
CA GLU A 150 -10.30 2.18 -3.10
C GLU A 150 -10.91 2.86 -1.86
N THR A 151 -11.55 2.06 -1.01
CA THR A 151 -12.08 2.50 0.27
C THR A 151 -11.57 1.59 1.36
N ILE A 152 -10.93 2.15 2.40
CA ILE A 152 -10.36 1.35 3.48
C ILE A 152 -10.92 1.81 4.84
N LEU A 153 -11.39 0.84 5.63
CA LEU A 153 -11.58 1.00 7.06
C LEU A 153 -10.31 0.54 7.77
N ILE A 154 -9.65 1.47 8.47
CA ILE A 154 -8.35 1.23 9.12
C ILE A 154 -8.53 1.21 10.63
N LEU A 155 -8.10 0.12 11.27
CA LEU A 155 -8.03 -0.04 12.71
C LEU A 155 -6.56 -0.18 13.13
N GLN A 156 -6.14 0.54 14.18
CA GLN A 156 -4.78 0.46 14.71
C GLN A 156 -4.80 0.43 16.24
N LYS A 157 -3.91 -0.35 16.82
CA LYS A 157 -3.67 -0.36 18.25
C LYS A 157 -2.19 -0.33 18.55
N ASN A 158 -1.79 0.66 19.36
CA ASN A 158 -0.44 0.79 19.87
C ASN A 158 -0.37 0.19 21.29
N PHE A 159 0.61 -0.68 21.54
CA PHE A 159 0.86 -1.33 22.83
C PHE A 159 2.26 -0.97 23.32
N PHE A 160 2.47 -1.07 24.63
CA PHE A 160 3.79 -0.90 25.27
C PHE A 160 4.45 0.44 24.89
N ALA A 161 3.69 1.53 24.95
CA ALA A 161 4.12 2.87 24.53
C ALA A 161 4.66 2.89 23.08
N GLY A 162 3.94 2.31 22.15
CA GLY A 162 4.27 2.27 20.72
C GLY A 162 5.38 1.28 20.33
N ARG A 163 5.88 0.43 21.27
CA ARG A 163 6.84 -0.61 20.91
C ARG A 163 6.24 -1.67 20.02
N LEU A 164 4.98 -2.04 20.23
CA LEU A 164 4.21 -2.90 19.34
C LEU A 164 3.09 -2.08 18.72
N VAL A 165 3.09 -2.01 17.40
CA VAL A 165 2.00 -1.47 16.58
C VAL A 165 1.31 -2.63 15.90
N THR A 166 -0.02 -2.69 16.00
CA THR A 166 -0.85 -3.63 15.24
C THR A 166 -1.86 -2.85 14.44
N ALA A 167 -2.08 -3.24 13.20
CA ALA A 167 -3.10 -2.63 12.35
C ALA A 167 -3.89 -3.71 11.60
N PHE A 168 -5.13 -3.37 11.27
CA PHE A 168 -6.04 -4.18 10.47
C PHE A 168 -6.78 -3.26 9.51
N ASN A 169 -6.84 -3.64 8.25
CA ASN A 169 -7.58 -2.91 7.24
C ASN A 169 -8.64 -3.82 6.60
N PHE A 170 -9.77 -3.25 6.30
CA PHE A 170 -10.77 -3.82 5.42
C PHE A 170 -10.87 -2.95 4.17
N VAL A 171 -10.49 -3.51 3.04
CA VAL A 171 -10.42 -2.84 1.74
C VAL A 171 -11.62 -3.26 0.92
N VAL A 172 -12.24 -2.30 0.24
CA VAL A 172 -13.30 -2.48 -0.75
C VAL A 172 -12.97 -1.57 -1.92
N GLU A 173 -12.79 -2.16 -3.09
CA GLU A 173 -12.32 -1.47 -4.29
C GLU A 173 -13.16 -1.86 -5.49
N PRO A 174 -14.25 -1.12 -5.78
CA PRO A 174 -14.94 -1.22 -7.05
C PRO A 174 -14.10 -0.65 -8.17
N GLU A 175 -13.95 -1.43 -9.22
CA GLU A 175 -13.25 -1.07 -10.45
C GLU A 175 -14.23 -1.04 -11.63
N LEU A 176 -13.97 -0.11 -12.55
CA LEU A 176 -14.58 0.00 -13.86
C LEU A 176 -13.48 -0.18 -14.89
N GLU A 177 -13.39 -1.33 -15.51
CA GLU A 177 -12.43 -1.61 -16.57
C GLU A 177 -13.09 -1.55 -17.95
N ARG A 178 -12.35 -1.02 -18.93
CA ARG A 178 -12.80 -1.00 -20.32
C ARG A 178 -12.24 -2.19 -21.08
N GLU A 179 -13.14 -3.09 -21.49
CA GLU A 179 -12.82 -4.28 -22.27
C GLU A 179 -13.62 -4.29 -23.58
N ASP A 180 -12.97 -4.54 -24.73
CA ASP A 180 -13.54 -4.58 -26.08
C ASP A 180 -14.46 -3.38 -26.44
N GLY A 181 -14.30 -2.25 -25.74
CA GLY A 181 -15.07 -1.02 -25.95
C GLY A 181 -16.21 -0.79 -24.97
N ASP A 182 -16.60 -1.78 -24.22
CA ASP A 182 -17.61 -1.72 -23.15
C ASP A 182 -16.96 -1.55 -21.77
N TRP A 183 -17.72 -1.05 -20.79
CA TRP A 183 -17.28 -0.95 -19.41
C TRP A 183 -17.78 -2.14 -18.61
N GLU A 184 -16.86 -2.86 -18.03
CA GLU A 184 -17.15 -3.93 -17.09
C GLU A 184 -16.87 -3.47 -15.65
N THR A 185 -17.54 -4.10 -14.69
CA THR A 185 -17.37 -3.78 -13.28
C THR A 185 -16.78 -4.97 -12.55
N GLU A 186 -15.79 -4.70 -11.72
CA GLU A 186 -15.25 -5.66 -10.78
C GLU A 186 -15.31 -5.09 -9.36
N LEU A 187 -15.33 -5.97 -8.37
CA LEU A 187 -15.23 -5.58 -6.97
C LEU A 187 -14.12 -6.39 -6.32
N GLU A 188 -13.02 -5.73 -6.01
CA GLU A 188 -11.99 -6.34 -5.18
C GLU A 188 -12.25 -6.08 -3.70
N MET A 189 -11.93 -7.07 -2.87
CA MET A 189 -11.98 -6.95 -1.41
C MET A 189 -10.74 -7.58 -0.81
N ALA A 190 -10.21 -6.94 0.23
CA ALA A 190 -9.10 -7.49 0.98
C ALA A 190 -9.21 -7.23 2.48
N TRP A 191 -8.70 -8.18 3.26
CA TRP A 191 -8.46 -8.04 4.69
C TRP A 191 -6.95 -8.09 4.88
N THR A 192 -6.38 -7.01 5.42
CA THR A 192 -4.96 -6.99 5.73
C THR A 192 -4.74 -6.81 7.24
N ALA A 193 -3.70 -7.41 7.75
CA ALA A 193 -3.31 -7.31 9.14
C ALA A 193 -1.79 -7.23 9.28
N GLY A 194 -1.30 -6.41 10.21
CA GLY A 194 0.11 -6.25 10.46
C GLY A 194 0.43 -6.14 11.95
N ALA A 195 1.60 -6.62 12.32
CA ALA A 195 2.18 -6.44 13.64
C ALA A 195 3.66 -6.08 13.51
N SER A 196 4.08 -4.97 14.12
CA SER A 196 5.45 -4.45 14.04
C SER A 196 5.99 -4.14 15.42
N TRP A 197 7.17 -4.70 15.73
CA TRP A 197 7.84 -4.55 17.01
C TRP A 197 9.11 -3.69 16.87
N ARG A 198 9.23 -2.64 17.68
CA ARG A 198 10.42 -1.79 17.74
C ARG A 198 11.56 -2.49 18.48
N LEU A 199 12.62 -2.86 17.74
CA LEU A 199 13.83 -3.48 18.28
C LEU A 199 14.78 -2.44 18.87
N THR A 200 14.98 -1.34 18.12
CA THR A 200 15.86 -0.22 18.50
C THR A 200 15.12 1.10 18.23
N PRO A 201 15.67 2.26 18.56
CA PRO A 201 15.06 3.55 18.18
C PRO A 201 14.85 3.73 16.68
N HIS A 202 15.57 3.00 15.83
CA HIS A 202 15.56 3.16 14.38
C HIS A 202 15.03 1.94 13.61
N TRP A 203 14.89 0.79 14.24
CA TRP A 203 14.55 -0.45 13.55
C TRP A 203 13.32 -1.10 14.16
N ARG A 204 12.43 -1.52 13.28
CA ARG A 204 11.28 -2.37 13.61
C ARG A 204 11.29 -3.61 12.74
N ILE A 205 10.85 -4.71 13.31
CA ILE A 205 10.56 -5.95 12.57
C ILE A 205 9.08 -6.28 12.73
N GLY A 206 8.50 -6.85 11.71
CA GLY A 206 7.08 -7.18 11.72
C GLY A 206 6.74 -8.34 10.81
N ALA A 207 5.46 -8.60 10.75
CA ALA A 207 4.84 -9.47 9.77
C ALA A 207 3.53 -8.84 9.32
N GLU A 208 3.19 -9.09 8.06
CA GLU A 208 1.95 -8.67 7.44
C GLU A 208 1.24 -9.86 6.82
N ALA A 209 -0.08 -9.83 6.79
CA ALA A 209 -0.94 -10.80 6.13
C ALA A 209 -1.98 -10.11 5.27
N ARG A 210 -2.36 -10.69 4.13
CA ARG A 210 -3.45 -10.25 3.27
C ARG A 210 -4.25 -11.46 2.80
N LEU A 211 -5.56 -11.38 2.95
CA LEU A 211 -6.52 -12.25 2.27
C LEU A 211 -7.26 -11.39 1.24
N GLY A 212 -7.07 -11.67 -0.03
CA GLY A 212 -7.69 -10.95 -1.15
C GLY A 212 -8.68 -11.82 -1.91
N THR A 213 -9.67 -11.20 -2.53
CA THR A 213 -10.69 -11.82 -3.38
C THR A 213 -11.24 -10.81 -4.38
N ALA A 214 -11.64 -11.26 -5.56
CA ALA A 214 -12.37 -10.47 -6.54
C ALA A 214 -13.75 -11.07 -6.82
N PHE A 215 -14.65 -10.21 -7.29
CA PHE A 215 -16.03 -10.53 -7.64
C PHE A 215 -16.36 -9.92 -9.01
N PRO A 216 -16.29 -10.71 -10.08
CA PRO A 216 -16.62 -10.26 -11.43
C PRO A 216 -18.04 -9.67 -11.48
N HIS A 217 -18.21 -8.63 -12.26
CA HIS A 217 -19.47 -7.87 -12.38
C HIS A 217 -20.06 -7.44 -11.02
N SER A 218 -19.21 -7.25 -10.01
CA SER A 218 -19.56 -6.88 -8.63
C SER A 218 -20.60 -7.82 -7.97
N ARG A 219 -20.59 -9.10 -8.32
CA ARG A 219 -21.54 -10.11 -7.81
C ARG A 219 -20.97 -10.86 -6.62
N LEU A 220 -21.31 -10.47 -5.41
CA LEU A 220 -20.81 -11.05 -4.14
C LEU A 220 -21.02 -12.56 -3.94
N ASN A 221 -21.85 -13.21 -4.76
CA ASN A 221 -22.08 -14.65 -4.71
C ASN A 221 -21.20 -15.46 -5.68
N SER A 222 -20.27 -14.81 -6.37
CA SER A 222 -19.38 -15.40 -7.36
C SER A 222 -17.96 -14.90 -7.14
N ALA A 223 -17.35 -15.32 -6.03
CA ALA A 223 -15.93 -15.03 -5.81
C ALA A 223 -15.09 -15.75 -6.86
N GLU A 224 -14.21 -15.03 -7.52
CA GLU A 224 -13.32 -15.56 -8.54
C GLU A 224 -12.16 -16.31 -7.89
N TYR A 225 -11.57 -15.71 -6.88
CA TYR A 225 -10.48 -16.32 -6.13
C TYR A 225 -10.51 -15.95 -4.65
N LEU A 226 -9.71 -16.69 -3.88
CA LEU A 226 -9.21 -16.32 -2.56
C LEU A 226 -7.70 -16.52 -2.56
N ALA A 227 -6.93 -15.49 -2.27
CA ALA A 227 -5.47 -15.57 -2.19
C ALA A 227 -4.98 -15.06 -0.84
N PHE A 228 -4.18 -15.88 -0.14
CA PHE A 228 -3.63 -15.56 1.16
C PHE A 228 -2.12 -15.37 1.08
N PHE A 229 -1.67 -14.19 1.46
CA PHE A 229 -0.28 -13.80 1.56
C PHE A 229 0.11 -13.59 3.02
N LEU A 230 1.33 -13.98 3.37
CA LEU A 230 1.89 -13.76 4.71
C LEU A 230 3.40 -13.62 4.60
N GLY A 231 3.96 -12.57 5.17
CA GLY A 231 5.39 -12.38 5.10
C GLY A 231 5.98 -11.39 6.09
N PRO A 232 7.31 -11.38 6.24
CA PRO A 232 8.03 -10.49 7.13
C PRO A 232 8.12 -9.07 6.55
N ALA A 233 8.15 -8.10 7.47
CA ALA A 233 8.41 -6.69 7.21
C ALA A 233 9.59 -6.20 8.05
N LEU A 234 10.42 -5.36 7.45
CA LEU A 234 11.51 -4.64 8.10
C LEU A 234 11.35 -3.17 7.84
N HIS A 235 11.32 -2.37 8.91
CA HIS A 235 11.21 -0.91 8.81
C HIS A 235 12.39 -0.24 9.49
N TYR A 236 12.90 0.79 8.85
CA TYR A 236 13.95 1.68 9.34
C TYR A 236 13.49 3.12 9.29
N GLN A 237 13.71 3.86 10.38
CA GLN A 237 13.44 5.30 10.42
C GLN A 237 14.56 6.03 11.16
N ARG A 238 15.00 7.15 10.60
CA ARG A 238 15.96 8.04 11.23
C ARG A 238 15.79 9.47 10.73
N ASN A 239 15.52 10.38 11.65
CA ASN A 239 15.17 11.77 11.32
C ASN A 239 13.94 11.79 10.38
N SER A 240 14.04 12.52 9.28
CA SER A 240 13.01 12.61 8.24
C SER A 240 12.99 11.44 7.26
N PHE A 241 13.97 10.55 7.26
CA PHE A 241 14.04 9.44 6.31
C PHE A 241 13.50 8.15 6.91
N PHE A 242 12.70 7.44 6.12
CA PHE A 242 12.29 6.08 6.45
C PHE A 242 12.35 5.13 5.25
N GLY A 243 12.34 3.84 5.54
CA GLY A 243 12.23 2.80 4.53
C GLY A 243 11.61 1.54 5.10
N THR A 244 10.70 0.93 4.34
CA THR A 244 10.04 -0.32 4.70
C THR A 244 10.21 -1.33 3.58
N LEU A 245 10.67 -2.52 3.93
CA LEU A 245 10.78 -3.67 3.02
C LEU A 245 9.87 -4.79 3.52
N THR A 246 8.95 -5.23 2.66
CA THR A 246 8.09 -6.39 2.92
C THR A 246 8.29 -7.44 1.83
N VAL A 247 8.49 -8.69 2.24
CA VAL A 247 8.56 -9.85 1.37
C VAL A 247 7.31 -10.68 1.59
N PHE A 248 6.48 -10.85 0.56
CA PHE A 248 5.08 -11.23 0.70
C PHE A 248 4.73 -12.42 -0.21
N PRO A 249 5.17 -13.65 0.13
CA PRO A 249 4.81 -14.86 -0.60
C PRO A 249 3.32 -15.18 -0.44
N GLN A 250 2.69 -15.67 -1.52
CA GLN A 250 1.41 -16.33 -1.42
C GLN A 250 1.59 -17.66 -0.67
N ILE A 251 0.76 -17.90 0.33
CA ILE A 251 0.83 -19.10 1.18
C ILE A 251 -0.27 -20.10 0.80
N ALA A 252 -1.41 -19.61 0.35
CA ALA A 252 -2.53 -20.42 -0.11
C ALA A 252 -3.40 -19.62 -1.08
N GLY A 253 -4.09 -20.32 -1.98
CA GLY A 253 -5.03 -19.74 -2.92
C GLY A 253 -6.13 -20.74 -3.31
N TRP A 254 -7.27 -20.23 -3.75
CA TRP A 254 -8.39 -21.01 -4.22
C TRP A 254 -9.17 -20.22 -5.31
N PRO A 255 -9.62 -20.87 -6.42
CA PRO A 255 -9.22 -22.23 -6.82
C PRO A 255 -7.70 -22.29 -7.06
N ASP A 256 -7.11 -23.46 -6.75
CA ASP A 256 -5.71 -23.71 -7.06
C ASP A 256 -5.59 -24.38 -8.43
N ALA A 257 -4.65 -23.92 -9.25
CA ALA A 257 -4.32 -24.60 -10.48
C ALA A 257 -3.49 -25.85 -10.19
N GLN A 258 -3.63 -26.88 -11.04
CA GLN A 258 -2.92 -28.15 -10.89
C GLN A 258 -1.39 -27.93 -10.94
N GLY A 259 -0.69 -28.38 -9.89
CA GLY A 259 0.76 -28.29 -9.82
C GLY A 259 1.33 -27.04 -9.14
N THR A 260 0.49 -26.09 -8.73
CA THR A 260 0.94 -24.85 -8.06
C THR A 260 1.20 -25.03 -6.57
N GLY A 261 0.80 -26.16 -5.99
CA GLY A 261 0.97 -26.44 -4.56
C GLY A 261 -0.04 -25.72 -3.67
N GLY A 262 -1.25 -25.48 -4.18
CA GLY A 262 -2.33 -24.82 -3.44
C GLY A 262 -2.29 -23.29 -3.53
N LEU A 263 -1.72 -22.74 -4.61
CA LEU A 263 -1.69 -21.30 -4.90
C LEU A 263 -2.66 -20.98 -6.05
N HIS A 264 -3.27 -19.80 -5.99
CA HIS A 264 -3.99 -19.20 -7.11
C HIS A 264 -3.04 -18.26 -7.85
N LEU A 265 -2.73 -18.54 -9.11
CA LEU A 265 -1.70 -17.82 -9.85
C LEU A 265 -2.21 -17.23 -11.19
N ASP A 266 -3.51 -17.32 -11.46
CA ASP A 266 -4.11 -16.62 -12.60
C ASP A 266 -4.16 -15.12 -12.32
N GLU A 267 -4.93 -14.71 -11.32
CA GLU A 267 -5.14 -13.31 -10.97
C GLU A 267 -4.06 -12.77 -9.99
N THR A 268 -3.35 -13.64 -9.31
CA THR A 268 -2.34 -13.23 -8.33
C THR A 268 -0.96 -13.81 -8.63
N GLU A 269 0.07 -13.36 -7.90
CA GLU A 269 1.45 -13.78 -8.07
C GLU A 269 1.91 -14.68 -6.92
N ARG A 270 2.95 -15.49 -7.20
CA ARG A 270 3.59 -16.36 -6.21
C ARG A 270 4.30 -15.57 -5.11
N LEU A 271 4.87 -14.42 -5.46
CA LEU A 271 5.67 -13.59 -4.56
C LEU A 271 5.54 -12.12 -4.92
N GLU A 272 5.27 -11.29 -3.92
CA GLU A 272 5.40 -9.85 -4.00
C GLU A 272 6.54 -9.37 -3.09
N ILE A 273 7.28 -8.36 -3.52
CA ILE A 273 8.27 -7.66 -2.70
C ILE A 273 8.00 -6.17 -2.84
N ARG A 274 7.73 -5.51 -1.72
CA ARG A 274 7.50 -4.05 -1.69
C ARG A 274 8.57 -3.34 -0.90
N LEU A 275 9.14 -2.32 -1.52
CA LEU A 275 10.03 -1.34 -0.89
C LEU A 275 9.36 0.02 -0.91
N LYS A 276 9.17 0.62 0.27
CA LYS A 276 8.77 2.02 0.44
C LYS A 276 10.00 2.80 0.90
N LEU A 277 10.29 3.94 0.31
CA LEU A 277 11.33 4.88 0.75
C LEU A 277 10.71 6.27 0.80
N GLY A 278 10.76 6.91 1.94
CA GLY A 278 10.13 8.21 2.13
C GLY A 278 10.99 9.22 2.89
N ILE A 279 10.61 10.49 2.70
CA ILE A 279 11.20 11.64 3.38
C ILE A 279 10.06 12.57 3.82
N GLU A 280 10.06 12.93 5.09
CA GLU A 280 9.17 13.90 5.73
C GLU A 280 9.79 15.29 5.79
N PHE A 281 8.98 16.36 5.65
CA PHE A 281 9.43 17.76 5.62
C PHE A 281 8.63 18.64 6.57
#